data_70988169636266f8ca7c56cf1f1ee79e
#
_entry.id   70988169636266f8ca7c56cf1f1ee79e
#
_cell.length_a   1.000
_cell.length_b   1.000
_cell.length_c   1.000
_cell.angle_alpha   90.00
_cell.angle_beta   90.00
_cell.angle_gamma   90.00
#
_symmetry.space_group_name_H-M   'P 1'
#
loop_
_entity.id
_entity.type
_entity.pdbx_description
1 polymer ?
#
loop_
_entity_poly.entity_id
_entity_poly.type
_entity_poly.pdbx_seq_one_letter_code
_entity_poly.pdbx_strand_id
1 'polypeptide(L)'
;MTVSRLQPYAVTIFAEMSALAARIGAVNLGQGFPDEDGPAGMLKVAQDAIAEGVNQYPPGPGIPALRQAIAAQRARHYDVDYDPDSEVLVTVGATEAIAAAVIGLVEPGSEVLVLEPFYDSYSPVIAMAGCVRKVVPLVPDGRGFALDIDALRAAVGPQTRAMIINSPHNPTGMVLSDAELSAIADLAVAADLLVITDEVYEALVYTDSDYRRHLPLARFPGMAERTVTISSAAKMFNVTGWKIGWACGAPELIAGVRAAKQFLTYVGGAPFQPAVAYALDHEDAWVRTLRDSLESKRDRLSAALTDLGFEVHDSQGTYFLCADPRPLGYHDSTQFCAELPHKAGVAAIPMSAFCADTDNTWNHLVRFAFCKRDDTLDEAIRRLEVLR
;
A
#
# COMPACT_ATOMS: atom_id res chain seq x y z
N MET A 1 -8.61 -28.64 -0.81
CA MET A 1 -7.51 -28.86 0.16
C MET A 1 -6.42 -27.84 -0.15
N THR A 2 -6.14 -26.90 0.75
CA THR A 2 -5.12 -25.86 0.55
C THR A 2 -3.74 -26.44 0.88
N VAL A 3 -2.71 -26.13 0.07
CA VAL A 3 -1.32 -26.54 0.38
C VAL A 3 -0.85 -25.90 1.70
N SER A 4 0.00 -26.61 2.46
CA SER A 4 0.36 -26.25 3.83
C SER A 4 0.85 -24.81 3.98
N ARG A 5 1.73 -24.33 3.07
CA ARG A 5 2.28 -22.99 3.11
C ARG A 5 1.26 -21.85 2.92
N LEU A 6 0.06 -22.16 2.38
CA LEU A 6 -1.01 -21.17 2.17
C LEU A 6 -2.20 -21.35 3.13
N GLN A 7 -2.20 -22.39 3.96
CA GLN A 7 -3.28 -22.60 4.94
C GLN A 7 -3.49 -21.41 5.89
N PRO A 8 -2.44 -20.72 6.40
CA PRO A 8 -2.61 -19.58 7.28
C PRO A 8 -3.33 -18.38 6.65
N TYR A 9 -3.37 -18.34 5.30
CA TYR A 9 -3.93 -17.20 4.53
C TYR A 9 -5.28 -17.52 3.87
N ALA A 10 -5.94 -18.62 4.24
CA ALA A 10 -7.18 -19.07 3.59
C ALA A 10 -8.38 -18.13 3.84
N VAL A 11 -8.38 -17.45 4.97
CA VAL A 11 -9.40 -16.45 5.35
C VAL A 11 -8.67 -15.21 5.84
N THR A 12 -9.18 -14.03 5.46
CA THR A 12 -8.61 -12.75 5.91
C THR A 12 -9.60 -12.04 6.83
N ILE A 13 -9.08 -11.42 7.89
CA ILE A 13 -9.89 -10.60 8.81
C ILE A 13 -10.61 -9.45 8.07
N PHE A 14 -10.04 -8.98 6.95
CA PHE A 14 -10.67 -7.96 6.11
C PHE A 14 -12.00 -8.45 5.52
N ALA A 15 -12.05 -9.70 5.05
CA ALA A 15 -13.26 -10.30 4.52
C ALA A 15 -14.30 -10.49 5.63
N GLU A 16 -13.89 -10.97 6.80
CA GLU A 16 -14.76 -11.19 7.95
C GLU A 16 -15.36 -9.88 8.46
N MET A 17 -14.54 -8.85 8.67
CA MET A 17 -15.00 -7.54 9.14
C MET A 17 -15.91 -6.85 8.14
N SER A 18 -15.65 -6.99 6.83
CA SER A 18 -16.54 -6.44 5.80
C SER A 18 -17.87 -7.15 5.73
N ALA A 19 -17.86 -8.48 5.82
CA ALA A 19 -19.09 -9.26 5.87
C ALA A 19 -19.92 -8.93 7.14
N LEU A 20 -19.26 -8.74 8.28
CA LEU A 20 -19.92 -8.31 9.51
C LEU A 20 -20.55 -6.92 9.35
N ALA A 21 -19.76 -5.93 8.86
CA ALA A 21 -20.24 -4.57 8.65
C ALA A 21 -21.46 -4.53 7.71
N ALA A 22 -21.40 -5.23 6.59
CA ALA A 22 -22.51 -5.32 5.64
C ALA A 22 -23.77 -5.95 6.27
N ARG A 23 -23.62 -7.03 7.06
CA ARG A 23 -24.74 -7.75 7.69
C ARG A 23 -25.49 -6.91 8.69
N ILE A 24 -24.80 -6.03 9.43
CA ILE A 24 -25.44 -5.24 10.51
C ILE A 24 -25.60 -3.76 10.16
N GLY A 25 -25.26 -3.32 8.94
CA GLY A 25 -25.35 -1.93 8.52
C GLY A 25 -24.37 -1.00 9.24
N ALA A 26 -23.19 -1.51 9.61
CA ALA A 26 -22.12 -0.70 10.20
C ALA A 26 -21.40 0.12 9.13
N VAL A 27 -20.97 1.34 9.48
CA VAL A 27 -20.07 2.14 8.63
C VAL A 27 -18.70 1.48 8.64
N ASN A 28 -18.21 1.12 7.45
CA ASN A 28 -16.95 0.38 7.32
C ASN A 28 -15.74 1.32 7.15
N LEU A 29 -15.07 1.65 8.26
CA LEU A 29 -13.77 2.32 8.27
C LEU A 29 -12.59 1.33 8.35
N GLY A 30 -12.84 0.03 8.24
CA GLY A 30 -11.77 -0.98 8.21
C GLY A 30 -11.14 -1.14 6.83
N GLN A 31 -11.96 -1.01 5.78
CA GLN A 31 -11.49 -1.22 4.40
C GLN A 31 -10.91 0.02 3.74
N GLY A 32 -9.68 -0.12 3.23
CA GLY A 32 -8.94 0.91 2.54
C GLY A 32 -9.30 1.03 1.06
N PHE A 33 -10.59 1.26 0.75
CA PHE A 33 -11.01 1.71 -0.57
C PHE A 33 -11.96 2.90 -0.44
N PRO A 34 -11.81 3.91 -1.34
CA PRO A 34 -12.69 5.06 -1.39
C PRO A 34 -14.11 4.69 -1.77
N ASP A 35 -15.08 5.50 -1.35
CA ASP A 35 -16.48 5.50 -1.79
C ASP A 35 -16.80 6.71 -2.70
N GLU A 36 -15.75 7.40 -3.17
CA GLU A 36 -15.77 8.46 -4.16
C GLU A 36 -15.16 7.96 -5.47
N ASP A 37 -15.70 8.42 -6.60
CA ASP A 37 -15.19 8.06 -7.92
C ASP A 37 -13.88 8.75 -8.28
N GLY A 38 -13.19 8.22 -9.29
CA GLY A 38 -12.03 8.84 -9.89
C GLY A 38 -12.35 10.04 -10.78
N PRO A 39 -11.32 10.68 -11.39
CA PRO A 39 -11.48 11.87 -12.22
C PRO A 39 -12.45 11.62 -13.39
N ALA A 40 -13.40 12.55 -13.60
CA ALA A 40 -14.42 12.41 -14.64
C ALA A 40 -13.83 12.26 -16.05
N GLY A 41 -12.71 12.96 -16.36
CA GLY A 41 -12.00 12.83 -17.63
C GLY A 41 -11.46 11.42 -17.86
N MET A 42 -10.84 10.85 -16.83
CA MET A 42 -10.35 9.47 -16.84
C MET A 42 -11.49 8.46 -17.05
N LEU A 43 -12.60 8.61 -16.32
CA LEU A 43 -13.78 7.73 -16.45
C LEU A 43 -14.36 7.80 -17.86
N LYS A 44 -14.42 8.99 -18.48
CA LYS A 44 -14.90 9.18 -19.84
C LYS A 44 -14.02 8.46 -20.85
N VAL A 45 -12.70 8.57 -20.74
CA VAL A 45 -11.75 7.86 -21.62
C VAL A 45 -11.95 6.34 -21.53
N ALA A 46 -12.17 5.79 -20.32
CA ALA A 46 -12.45 4.36 -20.15
C ALA A 46 -13.76 3.93 -20.83
N GLN A 47 -14.83 4.72 -20.68
CA GLN A 47 -16.12 4.47 -21.33
C GLN A 47 -15.98 4.47 -22.86
N ASP A 48 -15.27 5.46 -23.41
CA ASP A 48 -15.04 5.57 -24.86
C ASP A 48 -14.20 4.37 -25.36
N ALA A 49 -13.15 4.01 -24.65
CA ALA A 49 -12.32 2.86 -25.01
C ALA A 49 -13.14 1.56 -25.07
N ILE A 50 -14.07 1.33 -24.13
CA ILE A 50 -14.97 0.18 -24.17
C ILE A 50 -15.87 0.24 -25.41
N ALA A 51 -16.46 1.42 -25.69
CA ALA A 51 -17.39 1.63 -26.81
C ALA A 51 -16.69 1.50 -28.18
N GLU A 52 -15.44 1.94 -28.27
CA GLU A 52 -14.61 1.88 -29.48
C GLU A 52 -13.95 0.51 -29.73
N GLY A 53 -14.17 -0.45 -28.85
CA GLY A 53 -13.71 -1.84 -29.05
C GLY A 53 -12.32 -2.13 -28.51
N VAL A 54 -11.78 -1.33 -27.59
CA VAL A 54 -10.52 -1.64 -26.89
C VAL A 54 -10.78 -2.74 -25.83
N ASN A 55 -11.19 -3.92 -26.31
CA ASN A 55 -11.65 -5.03 -25.47
C ASN A 55 -10.83 -6.31 -25.66
N GLN A 56 -9.80 -6.28 -26.49
CA GLN A 56 -8.92 -7.43 -26.74
C GLN A 56 -7.63 -7.29 -25.94
N TYR A 57 -6.82 -8.35 -25.93
CA TYR A 57 -5.54 -8.37 -25.22
C TYR A 57 -4.63 -7.20 -25.62
N PRO A 58 -4.22 -6.35 -24.68
CA PRO A 58 -3.18 -5.37 -24.94
C PRO A 58 -1.81 -6.05 -25.05
N PRO A 59 -0.76 -5.34 -25.49
CA PRO A 59 0.60 -5.85 -25.45
C PRO A 59 1.01 -6.34 -24.05
N GLY A 60 1.81 -7.40 -23.97
CA GLY A 60 2.27 -8.02 -22.71
C GLY A 60 2.86 -7.04 -21.69
N PRO A 61 3.73 -6.08 -22.09
CA PRO A 61 4.25 -5.06 -21.19
C PRO A 61 3.25 -3.95 -20.83
N GLY A 62 2.09 -3.90 -21.45
CA GLY A 62 1.15 -2.77 -21.41
C GLY A 62 1.23 -1.91 -22.69
N ILE A 63 0.21 -1.09 -22.95
CA ILE A 63 0.20 -0.22 -24.14
C ILE A 63 1.31 0.82 -24.04
N PRO A 64 1.94 1.20 -25.20
CA PRO A 64 3.04 2.18 -25.20
C PRO A 64 2.66 3.51 -24.54
N ALA A 65 1.46 4.02 -24.79
CA ALA A 65 0.99 5.28 -24.23
C ALA A 65 0.99 5.25 -22.68
N LEU A 66 0.57 4.14 -22.06
CA LEU A 66 0.59 4.03 -20.60
C LEU A 66 2.01 3.93 -20.05
N ARG A 67 2.89 3.14 -20.69
CA ARG A 67 4.29 3.03 -20.26
C ARG A 67 5.02 4.37 -20.35
N GLN A 68 4.79 5.14 -21.42
CA GLN A 68 5.31 6.50 -21.61
C GLN A 68 4.78 7.46 -20.55
N ALA A 69 3.46 7.43 -20.26
CA ALA A 69 2.84 8.27 -19.23
C ALA A 69 3.40 7.95 -17.82
N ILE A 70 3.63 6.65 -17.50
CA ILE A 70 4.26 6.23 -16.24
C ILE A 70 5.69 6.80 -16.16
N ALA A 71 6.52 6.59 -17.18
CA ALA A 71 7.89 7.12 -17.20
C ALA A 71 7.93 8.65 -17.06
N ALA A 72 7.05 9.36 -17.80
CA ALA A 72 6.93 10.82 -17.72
C ALA A 72 6.48 11.30 -16.34
N GLN A 73 5.52 10.60 -15.70
CA GLN A 73 5.07 10.90 -14.34
C GLN A 73 6.20 10.71 -13.32
N ARG A 74 6.99 9.60 -13.43
CA ARG A 74 8.15 9.36 -12.55
C ARG A 74 9.21 10.44 -12.69
N ALA A 75 9.54 10.84 -13.91
CA ALA A 75 10.50 11.92 -14.17
C ALA A 75 9.98 13.26 -13.60
N ARG A 76 8.71 13.60 -13.87
CA ARG A 76 8.11 14.90 -13.50
C ARG A 76 7.95 15.09 -11.98
N HIS A 77 7.54 14.03 -11.25
CA HIS A 77 7.20 14.15 -9.82
C HIS A 77 8.30 13.67 -8.90
N TYR A 78 9.17 12.76 -9.35
CA TYR A 78 10.11 12.05 -8.48
C TYR A 78 11.56 12.14 -8.92
N ASP A 79 11.85 12.81 -10.05
CA ASP A 79 13.20 12.94 -10.62
C ASP A 79 13.86 11.55 -10.86
N VAL A 80 13.09 10.58 -11.35
CA VAL A 80 13.56 9.25 -11.74
C VAL A 80 13.20 9.01 -13.19
N ASP A 81 14.22 8.80 -14.02
CA ASP A 81 14.05 8.51 -15.44
C ASP A 81 14.01 7.00 -15.68
N TYR A 82 13.04 6.55 -16.46
CA TYR A 82 12.90 5.16 -16.92
C TYR A 82 12.70 5.13 -18.43
N ASP A 83 13.35 4.17 -19.11
CA ASP A 83 13.01 3.84 -20.49
C ASP A 83 11.66 3.11 -20.52
N PRO A 84 10.61 3.69 -21.15
CA PRO A 84 9.29 3.08 -21.17
C PRO A 84 9.23 1.72 -21.89
N ASP A 85 10.22 1.40 -22.73
CA ASP A 85 10.21 0.16 -23.50
C ASP A 85 10.88 -1.02 -22.78
N SER A 86 11.88 -0.76 -21.94
CA SER A 86 12.66 -1.78 -21.24
C SER A 86 12.51 -1.77 -19.71
N GLU A 87 12.14 -0.63 -19.11
CA GLU A 87 12.17 -0.41 -17.67
C GLU A 87 10.77 -0.21 -17.03
N VAL A 88 9.68 -0.30 -17.83
CA VAL A 88 8.31 -0.14 -17.35
C VAL A 88 7.45 -1.34 -17.76
N LEU A 89 6.78 -1.96 -16.78
CA LEU A 89 5.87 -3.09 -16.97
C LEU A 89 4.52 -2.81 -16.31
N VAL A 90 3.45 -2.83 -17.11
CA VAL A 90 2.07 -2.73 -16.61
C VAL A 90 1.63 -4.06 -16.03
N THR A 91 0.96 -4.02 -14.87
CA THR A 91 0.49 -5.21 -14.13
C THR A 91 -0.99 -5.09 -13.75
N VAL A 92 -1.59 -6.21 -13.34
CA VAL A 92 -2.97 -6.25 -12.82
C VAL A 92 -2.98 -5.79 -11.35
N GLY A 93 -2.69 -4.50 -11.16
CA GLY A 93 -2.50 -3.84 -9.87
C GLY A 93 -1.16 -4.17 -9.22
N ALA A 94 -0.87 -3.45 -8.12
CA ALA A 94 0.37 -3.60 -7.36
C ALA A 94 0.53 -5.00 -6.75
N THR A 95 -0.55 -5.65 -6.34
CA THR A 95 -0.51 -7.00 -5.76
C THR A 95 0.12 -8.02 -6.72
N GLU A 96 -0.24 -7.95 -8.02
CA GLU A 96 0.42 -8.79 -9.03
C GLU A 96 1.88 -8.39 -9.23
N ALA A 97 2.17 -7.09 -9.27
CA ALA A 97 3.55 -6.61 -9.42
C ALA A 97 4.46 -7.13 -8.31
N ILE A 98 4.02 -7.05 -7.05
CA ILE A 98 4.75 -7.58 -5.88
C ILE A 98 4.92 -9.09 -5.98
N ALA A 99 3.84 -9.82 -6.31
CA ALA A 99 3.90 -11.27 -6.47
C ALA A 99 4.87 -11.68 -7.59
N ALA A 100 4.79 -11.01 -8.74
CA ALA A 100 5.66 -11.29 -9.87
C ALA A 100 7.13 -10.93 -9.57
N ALA A 101 7.38 -9.86 -8.82
CA ALA A 101 8.74 -9.48 -8.42
C ALA A 101 9.36 -10.52 -7.47
N VAL A 102 8.63 -10.94 -6.43
CA VAL A 102 9.15 -11.96 -5.49
C VAL A 102 9.35 -13.31 -6.20
N ILE A 103 8.34 -13.78 -6.98
CA ILE A 103 8.40 -15.07 -7.67
C ILE A 103 9.46 -15.09 -8.77
N GLY A 104 9.65 -13.97 -9.48
CA GLY A 104 10.52 -13.89 -10.65
C GLY A 104 11.98 -13.53 -10.32
N LEU A 105 12.25 -12.98 -9.13
CA LEU A 105 13.57 -12.43 -8.79
C LEU A 105 14.20 -13.03 -7.52
N VAL A 106 13.43 -13.76 -6.71
CA VAL A 106 13.94 -14.32 -5.44
C VAL A 106 13.90 -15.82 -5.47
N GLU A 107 15.04 -16.47 -5.29
CA GLU A 107 15.14 -17.93 -5.27
C GLU A 107 14.42 -18.53 -4.06
N PRO A 108 13.69 -19.65 -4.23
CA PRO A 108 13.05 -20.36 -3.11
C PRO A 108 14.05 -20.71 -2.00
N GLY A 109 13.58 -20.59 -0.76
CA GLY A 109 14.43 -20.80 0.44
C GLY A 109 15.19 -19.55 0.91
N SER A 110 15.23 -18.49 0.09
CA SER A 110 15.80 -17.20 0.49
C SER A 110 14.92 -16.48 1.51
N GLU A 111 15.56 -15.66 2.36
CA GLU A 111 14.84 -14.76 3.27
C GLU A 111 14.46 -13.46 2.57
N VAL A 112 13.23 -13.01 2.80
CA VAL A 112 12.69 -11.70 2.37
C VAL A 112 12.34 -10.90 3.61
N LEU A 113 12.99 -9.74 3.81
CA LEU A 113 12.73 -8.83 4.92
C LEU A 113 11.47 -8.01 4.65
N VAL A 114 10.65 -7.82 5.70
CA VAL A 114 9.49 -6.93 5.73
C VAL A 114 9.48 -6.12 7.03
N LEU A 115 9.07 -4.86 6.98
CA LEU A 115 8.88 -4.02 8.17
C LEU A 115 7.52 -4.34 8.79
N GLU A 116 7.46 -4.61 10.10
CA GLU A 116 6.20 -4.91 10.78
C GLU A 116 5.70 -3.72 11.60
N PRO A 117 4.40 -3.40 11.55
CA PRO A 117 3.33 -4.08 10.81
C PRO A 117 3.50 -3.92 9.29
N PHE A 118 2.92 -4.80 8.48
CA PHE A 118 3.05 -4.79 7.02
C PHE A 118 1.72 -5.10 6.32
N TYR A 119 1.59 -4.71 5.06
CA TYR A 119 0.43 -5.04 4.25
C TYR A 119 0.27 -6.56 4.12
N ASP A 120 -0.92 -7.07 4.41
CA ASP A 120 -1.25 -8.50 4.55
C ASP A 120 -0.90 -9.37 3.33
N SER A 121 -0.81 -8.77 2.14
CA SER A 121 -0.44 -9.46 0.90
C SER A 121 1.02 -9.94 0.86
N TYR A 122 1.94 -9.33 1.63
CA TYR A 122 3.37 -9.68 1.52
C TYR A 122 3.65 -11.10 2.02
N SER A 123 3.07 -11.49 3.14
CA SER A 123 3.25 -12.83 3.71
C SER A 123 2.83 -13.96 2.78
N PRO A 124 1.60 -13.98 2.21
CA PRO A 124 1.21 -15.03 1.28
C PRO A 124 2.03 -15.01 -0.02
N VAL A 125 2.46 -13.83 -0.51
CA VAL A 125 3.32 -13.73 -1.69
C VAL A 125 4.68 -14.39 -1.45
N ILE A 126 5.33 -14.09 -0.33
CA ILE A 126 6.60 -14.69 0.08
C ILE A 126 6.44 -16.22 0.20
N ALA A 127 5.35 -16.68 0.84
CA ALA A 127 5.05 -18.11 0.96
C ALA A 127 4.77 -18.78 -0.40
N MET A 128 4.08 -18.11 -1.33
CA MET A 128 3.86 -18.63 -2.70
C MET A 128 5.17 -18.81 -3.45
N ALA A 129 6.12 -17.90 -3.30
CA ALA A 129 7.44 -17.99 -3.90
C ALA A 129 8.33 -19.07 -3.25
N GLY A 130 7.89 -19.68 -2.14
CA GLY A 130 8.71 -20.65 -1.39
C GLY A 130 9.83 -20.00 -0.60
N CYS A 131 9.76 -18.69 -0.37
CA CYS A 131 10.70 -17.90 0.41
C CYS A 131 10.33 -17.87 1.89
N VAL A 132 11.25 -17.41 2.73
CA VAL A 132 11.10 -17.26 4.16
C VAL A 132 10.91 -15.79 4.50
N ARG A 133 9.78 -15.45 5.14
CA ARG A 133 9.56 -14.10 5.65
C ARG A 133 10.42 -13.85 6.88
N LYS A 134 11.14 -12.74 6.89
CA LYS A 134 11.88 -12.23 8.04
C LYS A 134 11.34 -10.84 8.41
N VAL A 135 11.04 -10.66 9.69
CA VAL A 135 10.33 -9.47 10.17
C VAL A 135 11.31 -8.55 10.89
N VAL A 136 11.20 -7.25 10.64
CA VAL A 136 11.84 -6.18 11.39
C VAL A 136 10.75 -5.28 11.95
N PRO A 137 10.52 -5.28 13.27
CA PRO A 137 9.48 -4.44 13.87
C PRO A 137 9.85 -2.95 13.73
N LEU A 138 8.87 -2.13 13.37
CA LEU A 138 8.94 -0.70 13.62
C LEU A 138 8.94 -0.44 15.12
N VAL A 139 9.41 0.73 15.53
CA VAL A 139 9.43 1.15 16.93
C VAL A 139 8.58 2.41 17.13
N PRO A 140 8.04 2.67 18.34
CA PRO A 140 7.37 3.92 18.63
C PRO A 140 8.35 5.10 18.53
N ASP A 141 7.89 6.21 17.94
CA ASP A 141 8.58 7.49 17.92
C ASP A 141 7.60 8.63 18.26
N GLY A 142 7.59 9.05 19.51
CA GLY A 142 6.57 9.96 20.00
C GLY A 142 5.16 9.39 19.80
N ARG A 143 4.33 10.10 19.00
CA ARG A 143 3.02 9.59 18.56
C ARG A 143 3.08 8.89 17.19
N GLY A 144 4.25 8.65 16.63
CA GLY A 144 4.46 8.05 15.34
C GLY A 144 5.16 6.69 15.42
N PHE A 145 5.72 6.31 14.30
CA PHE A 145 6.48 5.09 14.10
C PHE A 145 7.82 5.44 13.45
N ALA A 146 8.85 4.70 13.76
CA ALA A 146 10.18 4.83 13.14
C ALA A 146 10.77 3.47 12.79
N LEU A 147 11.72 3.46 11.88
CA LEU A 147 12.54 2.29 11.56
C LEU A 147 13.69 2.17 12.57
N ASP A 148 13.79 1.03 13.23
CA ASP A 148 15.00 0.68 13.98
C ASP A 148 16.07 0.20 12.98
N ILE A 149 16.99 1.12 12.66
CA ILE A 149 18.07 0.87 11.67
C ILE A 149 19.04 -0.21 12.17
N ASP A 150 19.29 -0.30 13.46
CA ASP A 150 20.21 -1.30 14.00
C ASP A 150 19.54 -2.69 14.02
N ALA A 151 18.25 -2.75 14.34
CA ALA A 151 17.47 -3.99 14.18
C ALA A 151 17.41 -4.44 12.72
N LEU A 152 17.22 -3.51 11.77
CA LEU A 152 17.25 -3.81 10.33
C LEU A 152 18.60 -4.38 9.91
N ARG A 153 19.71 -3.76 10.31
CA ARG A 153 21.08 -4.27 10.03
C ARG A 153 21.31 -5.64 10.62
N ALA A 154 20.89 -5.85 11.86
CA ALA A 154 21.03 -7.15 12.55
C ALA A 154 20.17 -8.26 11.92
N ALA A 155 19.08 -7.89 11.24
CA ALA A 155 18.22 -8.84 10.56
C ALA A 155 18.81 -9.36 9.25
N VAL A 156 19.74 -8.66 8.60
CA VAL A 156 20.37 -9.15 7.37
C VAL A 156 21.34 -10.28 7.67
N GLY A 157 21.11 -11.44 7.05
CA GLY A 157 21.93 -12.63 7.21
C GLY A 157 22.33 -13.27 5.88
N PRO A 158 23.08 -14.38 5.91
CA PRO A 158 23.58 -15.05 4.70
C PRO A 158 22.48 -15.56 3.75
N GLN A 159 21.26 -15.76 4.26
CA GLN A 159 20.10 -16.20 3.49
C GLN A 159 19.25 -15.06 2.97
N THR A 160 19.45 -13.83 3.46
CA THR A 160 18.68 -12.65 3.06
C THR A 160 19.04 -12.24 1.65
N ARG A 161 18.03 -12.11 0.77
CA ARG A 161 18.21 -11.75 -0.66
C ARG A 161 17.38 -10.55 -1.08
N ALA A 162 16.29 -10.27 -0.37
CA ALA A 162 15.42 -9.18 -0.73
C ALA A 162 14.81 -8.48 0.49
N MET A 163 14.36 -7.24 0.28
CA MET A 163 13.51 -6.48 1.19
C MET A 163 12.26 -6.02 0.46
N ILE A 164 11.12 -6.00 1.13
CA ILE A 164 9.90 -5.29 0.69
C ILE A 164 9.75 -4.08 1.59
N ILE A 165 9.81 -2.89 0.99
CA ILE A 165 9.70 -1.60 1.68
C ILE A 165 8.46 -0.88 1.17
N ASN A 166 7.58 -0.47 2.08
CA ASN A 166 6.37 0.29 1.76
C ASN A 166 6.46 1.70 2.35
N SER A 167 6.43 2.71 1.49
CA SER A 167 6.37 4.12 1.91
C SER A 167 5.66 4.94 0.81
N PRO A 168 4.64 5.73 1.18
CA PRO A 168 3.98 5.84 2.50
C PRO A 168 3.40 4.51 2.97
N HIS A 169 3.44 4.27 4.26
CA HIS A 169 3.32 2.94 4.85
C HIS A 169 1.87 2.56 5.22
N ASN A 170 1.39 1.46 4.73
CA ASN A 170 0.17 0.80 5.19
C ASN A 170 0.56 -0.34 6.16
N PRO A 171 0.14 -0.31 7.44
CA PRO A 171 -1.07 0.36 7.97
C PRO A 171 -0.84 1.69 8.71
N THR A 172 0.39 2.13 8.97
CA THR A 172 0.70 3.16 9.97
C THR A 172 0.52 4.60 9.49
N GLY A 173 0.53 4.84 8.16
CA GLY A 173 0.55 6.21 7.62
C GLY A 173 1.91 6.91 7.72
N MET A 174 2.92 6.25 8.25
CA MET A 174 4.29 6.79 8.33
C MET A 174 4.88 6.97 6.91
N VAL A 175 5.74 7.96 6.75
CA VAL A 175 6.57 8.16 5.57
C VAL A 175 8.03 8.02 5.98
N LEU A 176 8.79 7.17 5.28
CA LEU A 176 10.21 6.98 5.58
C LEU A 176 11.00 8.27 5.30
N SER A 177 11.83 8.66 6.27
CA SER A 177 12.71 9.83 6.19
C SER A 177 13.87 9.61 5.23
N ASP A 178 14.49 10.71 4.78
CA ASP A 178 15.75 10.66 4.01
C ASP A 178 16.83 9.83 4.72
N ALA A 179 16.93 9.95 6.04
CA ALA A 179 17.90 9.20 6.84
C ALA A 179 17.61 7.70 6.87
N GLU A 180 16.34 7.32 7.02
CA GLU A 180 15.91 5.91 7.00
C GLU A 180 16.08 5.31 5.60
N LEU A 181 15.70 6.03 4.54
CA LEU A 181 15.87 5.60 3.15
C LEU A 181 17.37 5.47 2.80
N SER A 182 18.21 6.42 3.25
CA SER A 182 19.67 6.32 3.06
C SER A 182 20.25 5.09 3.77
N ALA A 183 19.81 4.81 5.01
CA ALA A 183 20.27 3.64 5.75
C ALA A 183 19.82 2.31 5.09
N ILE A 184 18.61 2.26 4.54
CA ILE A 184 18.13 1.12 3.74
C ILE A 184 18.98 0.96 2.49
N ALA A 185 19.27 2.05 1.77
CA ALA A 185 20.07 2.03 0.55
C ALA A 185 21.50 1.53 0.83
N ASP A 186 22.17 2.10 1.84
CA ASP A 186 23.53 1.70 2.24
C ASP A 186 23.58 0.21 2.60
N LEU A 187 22.60 -0.28 3.34
CA LEU A 187 22.51 -1.70 3.72
C LEU A 187 22.25 -2.59 2.51
N ALA A 188 21.36 -2.19 1.61
CA ALA A 188 21.03 -2.95 0.40
C ALA A 188 22.22 -3.06 -0.53
N VAL A 189 22.99 -1.97 -0.69
CA VAL A 189 24.23 -1.97 -1.48
C VAL A 189 25.31 -2.85 -0.81
N ALA A 190 25.52 -2.70 0.50
CA ALA A 190 26.56 -3.43 1.22
C ALA A 190 26.31 -4.95 1.27
N ALA A 191 25.05 -5.37 1.32
CA ALA A 191 24.65 -6.78 1.41
C ALA A 191 24.16 -7.37 0.06
N ASP A 192 24.25 -6.61 -1.03
CA ASP A 192 23.78 -6.98 -2.37
C ASP A 192 22.32 -7.50 -2.37
N LEU A 193 21.42 -6.72 -1.78
CA LEU A 193 20.01 -7.08 -1.66
C LEU A 193 19.18 -6.46 -2.80
N LEU A 194 18.22 -7.23 -3.30
CA LEU A 194 17.11 -6.71 -4.09
C LEU A 194 16.14 -5.94 -3.19
N VAL A 195 15.67 -4.79 -3.62
CA VAL A 195 14.62 -4.06 -2.91
C VAL A 195 13.39 -3.91 -3.78
N ILE A 196 12.26 -4.35 -3.26
CA ILE A 196 10.93 -4.16 -3.87
C ILE A 196 10.26 -3.04 -3.09
N THR A 197 10.05 -1.88 -3.72
CA THR A 197 9.36 -0.77 -3.07
C THR A 197 7.89 -0.74 -3.48
N ASP A 198 7.00 -0.79 -2.49
CA ASP A 198 5.56 -0.57 -2.67
C ASP A 198 5.26 0.90 -2.40
N GLU A 199 5.12 1.67 -3.48
CA GLU A 199 4.94 3.12 -3.47
C GLU A 199 3.51 3.54 -3.86
N VAL A 200 2.50 2.66 -3.70
CA VAL A 200 1.12 2.91 -4.16
C VAL A 200 0.47 4.15 -3.56
N TYR A 201 0.98 4.67 -2.44
CA TYR A 201 0.53 5.89 -1.77
C TYR A 201 1.41 7.10 -2.06
N GLU A 202 2.32 7.04 -3.02
CA GLU A 202 3.32 8.07 -3.35
C GLU A 202 2.74 9.49 -3.52
N ALA A 203 1.52 9.59 -4.06
CA ALA A 203 0.83 10.86 -4.25
C ALA A 203 0.09 11.37 -3.00
N LEU A 204 0.02 10.56 -1.92
CA LEU A 204 -0.74 10.84 -0.71
C LEU A 204 0.20 11.08 0.48
N VAL A 205 1.13 12.02 0.35
CA VAL A 205 1.95 12.59 1.43
C VAL A 205 1.39 13.95 1.79
N TYR A 206 1.13 14.19 3.07
CA TYR A 206 0.44 15.37 3.55
C TYR A 206 1.35 16.58 3.72
N THR A 207 0.75 17.78 3.65
CA THR A 207 1.50 19.03 3.56
C THR A 207 2.04 19.50 4.91
N ASP A 208 1.44 19.07 6.01
CA ASP A 208 1.87 19.32 7.38
C ASP A 208 2.96 18.35 7.87
N SER A 209 3.27 17.33 7.06
CA SER A 209 4.38 16.41 7.36
C SER A 209 5.73 17.10 7.14
N ASP A 210 6.75 16.67 7.85
CA ASP A 210 8.14 17.08 7.62
C ASP A 210 8.61 16.67 6.22
N TYR A 211 7.92 15.71 5.60
CA TYR A 211 8.13 15.18 4.25
C TYR A 211 7.14 15.83 3.29
N ARG A 212 7.57 16.84 2.56
CA ARG A 212 6.69 17.54 1.60
C ARG A 212 6.36 16.76 0.35
N ARG A 213 7.07 15.64 0.10
CA ARG A 213 6.86 14.73 -1.04
C ARG A 213 7.40 13.34 -0.72
N HIS A 214 6.87 12.35 -1.42
CA HIS A 214 7.45 11.01 -1.46
C HIS A 214 8.86 11.02 -2.08
N LEU A 215 9.77 10.22 -1.50
CA LEU A 215 11.12 10.03 -1.99
C LEU A 215 11.29 8.56 -2.44
N PRO A 216 11.42 8.30 -3.76
CA PRO A 216 11.67 6.96 -4.25
C PRO A 216 13.05 6.44 -3.85
N LEU A 217 13.12 5.21 -3.37
CA LEU A 217 14.39 4.59 -2.99
C LEU A 217 15.33 4.42 -4.19
N ALA A 218 14.81 4.26 -5.40
CA ALA A 218 15.58 4.14 -6.64
C ALA A 218 16.49 5.35 -6.93
N ARG A 219 16.24 6.51 -6.31
CA ARG A 219 17.09 7.73 -6.45
C ARG A 219 18.39 7.67 -5.66
N PHE A 220 18.46 6.83 -4.65
CA PHE A 220 19.65 6.75 -3.80
C PHE A 220 20.80 6.08 -4.54
N PRO A 221 22.06 6.46 -4.25
CA PRO A 221 23.23 5.88 -4.91
C PRO A 221 23.24 4.35 -4.82
N GLY A 222 23.46 3.68 -5.94
CA GLY A 222 23.51 2.22 -6.02
C GLY A 222 22.15 1.52 -5.93
N MET A 223 21.04 2.25 -5.97
CA MET A 223 19.71 1.65 -5.85
C MET A 223 18.99 1.45 -7.18
N ALA A 224 19.34 2.19 -8.23
CA ALA A 224 18.64 2.08 -9.53
C ALA A 224 18.72 0.66 -10.11
N GLU A 225 19.87 -0.01 -9.99
CA GLU A 225 20.11 -1.36 -10.51
C GLU A 225 19.55 -2.50 -9.65
N ARG A 226 19.08 -2.21 -8.42
CA ARG A 226 18.59 -3.22 -7.46
C ARG A 226 17.21 -2.96 -6.90
N THR A 227 16.50 -1.94 -7.43
CA THR A 227 15.15 -1.58 -6.94
C THR A 227 14.10 -1.89 -8.01
N VAL A 228 13.05 -2.61 -7.60
CA VAL A 228 11.79 -2.70 -8.34
C VAL A 228 10.79 -1.77 -7.67
N THR A 229 10.51 -0.64 -8.29
CA THR A 229 9.52 0.33 -7.82
C THR A 229 8.13 -0.06 -8.30
N ILE A 230 7.19 -0.25 -7.37
CA ILE A 230 5.81 -0.65 -7.67
C ILE A 230 4.85 0.44 -7.27
N SER A 231 3.93 0.79 -8.18
CA SER A 231 2.83 1.70 -7.89
C SER A 231 1.56 1.32 -8.66
N SER A 232 0.50 2.11 -8.53
CA SER A 232 -0.78 1.83 -9.20
C SER A 232 -1.69 3.04 -9.30
N ALA A 233 -2.58 3.03 -10.29
CA ALA A 233 -3.67 3.99 -10.42
C ALA A 233 -4.71 3.90 -9.27
N ALA A 234 -4.73 2.77 -8.57
CA ALA A 234 -5.76 2.40 -7.60
C ALA A 234 -5.95 3.44 -6.48
N LYS A 235 -4.84 3.93 -5.92
CA LYS A 235 -4.84 4.85 -4.76
C LYS A 235 -4.78 6.31 -5.21
N MET A 236 -4.03 6.55 -6.29
CA MET A 236 -3.83 7.86 -6.85
C MET A 236 -5.12 8.44 -7.44
N PHE A 237 -5.98 7.61 -8.03
CA PHE A 237 -7.19 8.03 -8.76
C PHE A 237 -8.49 7.39 -8.25
N ASN A 238 -8.55 6.85 -7.05
CA ASN A 238 -9.74 6.21 -6.47
C ASN A 238 -10.36 5.08 -7.32
N VAL A 239 -9.54 4.32 -8.07
CA VAL A 239 -10.00 3.25 -8.97
C VAL A 239 -9.45 1.89 -8.57
N THR A 240 -9.61 1.53 -7.30
CA THR A 240 -9.04 0.30 -6.72
C THR A 240 -9.49 -0.97 -7.46
N GLY A 241 -10.70 -0.98 -8.00
CA GLY A 241 -11.28 -2.10 -8.74
C GLY A 241 -10.75 -2.25 -10.19
N TRP A 242 -10.09 -1.23 -10.74
CA TRP A 242 -9.59 -1.31 -12.13
C TRP A 242 -8.36 -2.19 -12.27
N LYS A 243 -7.62 -2.38 -11.19
CA LYS A 243 -6.45 -3.26 -11.16
C LYS A 243 -5.39 -2.90 -12.21
N ILE A 244 -5.11 -1.60 -12.38
CA ILE A 244 -3.98 -1.12 -13.18
C ILE A 244 -2.86 -0.69 -12.23
N GLY A 245 -1.74 -1.40 -12.29
CA GLY A 245 -0.50 -1.10 -11.60
C GLY A 245 0.69 -1.21 -12.53
N TRP A 246 1.87 -0.97 -12.01
CA TRP A 246 3.12 -1.08 -12.75
C TRP A 246 4.29 -1.41 -11.85
N ALA A 247 5.33 -1.96 -12.47
CA ALA A 247 6.66 -2.11 -11.92
C ALA A 247 7.65 -1.35 -12.80
N CYS A 248 8.54 -0.59 -12.17
CA CYS A 248 9.64 0.10 -12.83
C CYS A 248 10.98 -0.32 -12.21
N GLY A 249 12.04 -0.38 -13.01
CA GLY A 249 13.38 -0.75 -12.55
C GLY A 249 14.30 -1.09 -13.71
N ALA A 250 15.54 -1.47 -13.42
CA ALA A 250 16.51 -1.86 -14.43
C ALA A 250 15.96 -2.96 -15.37
N PRO A 251 16.38 -2.98 -16.65
CA PRO A 251 15.83 -3.90 -17.66
C PRO A 251 15.87 -5.38 -17.24
N GLU A 252 16.92 -5.80 -16.56
CA GLU A 252 17.09 -7.19 -16.09
C GLU A 252 16.08 -7.53 -15.00
N LEU A 253 15.80 -6.61 -14.08
CA LEU A 253 14.80 -6.78 -13.05
C LEU A 253 13.40 -6.87 -13.67
N ILE A 254 13.08 -5.95 -14.58
CA ILE A 254 11.79 -5.93 -15.26
C ILE A 254 11.59 -7.17 -16.14
N ALA A 255 12.65 -7.69 -16.76
CA ALA A 255 12.59 -8.95 -17.49
C ALA A 255 12.23 -10.13 -16.57
N GLY A 256 12.80 -10.20 -15.36
CA GLY A 256 12.47 -11.21 -14.35
C GLY A 256 11.02 -11.10 -13.84
N VAL A 257 10.57 -9.89 -13.50
CA VAL A 257 9.17 -9.63 -13.12
C VAL A 257 8.21 -10.06 -14.24
N ARG A 258 8.53 -9.70 -15.49
CA ARG A 258 7.71 -10.07 -16.66
C ARG A 258 7.66 -11.57 -16.87
N ALA A 259 8.74 -12.31 -16.64
CA ALA A 259 8.79 -13.76 -16.78
C ALA A 259 7.77 -14.46 -15.87
N ALA A 260 7.60 -13.97 -14.63
CA ALA A 260 6.58 -14.47 -13.72
C ALA A 260 5.17 -13.94 -14.09
N LYS A 261 5.03 -12.63 -14.27
CA LYS A 261 3.74 -11.95 -14.54
C LYS A 261 2.98 -12.53 -15.73
N GLN A 262 3.67 -12.86 -16.82
CA GLN A 262 3.01 -13.36 -18.05
C GLN A 262 2.26 -14.69 -17.85
N PHE A 263 2.57 -15.45 -16.80
CA PHE A 263 1.89 -16.71 -16.46
C PHE A 263 0.98 -16.60 -15.23
N LEU A 264 0.91 -15.44 -14.57
CA LEU A 264 -0.07 -15.15 -13.52
C LEU A 264 -1.41 -14.72 -14.16
N THR A 265 -1.42 -13.55 -14.80
CA THR A 265 -2.63 -13.00 -15.42
C THR A 265 -2.46 -12.70 -16.91
N TYR A 266 -1.26 -12.82 -17.45
CA TYR A 266 -0.85 -12.45 -18.81
C TYR A 266 -0.95 -10.92 -19.00
N VAL A 267 -2.15 -10.39 -19.26
CA VAL A 267 -2.46 -8.97 -19.45
C VAL A 267 -3.82 -8.66 -18.86
N GLY A 268 -4.09 -7.38 -18.59
CA GLY A 268 -5.37 -6.97 -18.05
C GLY A 268 -5.71 -5.52 -18.32
N GLY A 269 -6.97 -5.16 -18.06
CA GLY A 269 -7.43 -3.78 -18.05
C GLY A 269 -7.34 -3.06 -19.40
N ALA A 270 -7.54 -3.77 -20.52
CA ALA A 270 -7.43 -3.20 -21.87
C ALA A 270 -8.07 -1.82 -22.02
N PRO A 271 -9.37 -1.60 -21.68
CA PRO A 271 -10.00 -0.29 -21.82
C PRO A 271 -9.59 0.72 -20.73
N PHE A 272 -9.00 0.25 -19.63
CA PHE A 272 -8.57 1.11 -18.53
C PHE A 272 -7.15 1.65 -18.73
N GLN A 273 -6.30 0.97 -19.49
CA GLN A 273 -4.94 1.43 -19.72
C GLN A 273 -4.86 2.80 -20.41
N PRO A 274 -5.61 3.10 -21.49
CA PRO A 274 -5.62 4.44 -22.07
C PRO A 274 -6.18 5.51 -21.11
N ALA A 275 -7.15 5.14 -20.26
CA ALA A 275 -7.70 6.05 -19.26
C ALA A 275 -6.69 6.40 -18.16
N VAL A 276 -5.90 5.43 -17.71
CA VAL A 276 -4.81 5.67 -16.73
C VAL A 276 -3.69 6.50 -17.36
N ALA A 277 -3.34 6.26 -18.63
CA ALA A 277 -2.38 7.09 -19.35
C ALA A 277 -2.84 8.56 -19.40
N TYR A 278 -4.09 8.79 -19.79
CA TYR A 278 -4.70 10.12 -19.76
C TYR A 278 -4.62 10.78 -18.37
N ALA A 279 -4.98 10.02 -17.32
CA ALA A 279 -5.00 10.58 -15.97
C ALA A 279 -3.60 10.95 -15.47
N LEU A 280 -2.59 10.13 -15.74
CA LEU A 280 -1.20 10.45 -15.40
C LEU A 280 -0.68 11.71 -16.10
N ASP A 281 -1.17 12.01 -17.30
CA ASP A 281 -0.76 13.19 -18.07
C ASP A 281 -1.57 14.46 -17.72
N HIS A 282 -2.82 14.33 -17.24
CA HIS A 282 -3.74 15.47 -17.19
C HIS A 282 -4.39 15.74 -15.83
N GLU A 283 -4.36 14.80 -14.88
CA GLU A 283 -5.17 14.89 -13.66
C GLU A 283 -4.35 15.23 -12.39
N ASP A 284 -3.17 15.83 -12.54
CA ASP A 284 -2.34 16.26 -11.38
C ASP A 284 -3.11 17.22 -10.44
N ALA A 285 -3.98 18.07 -10.99
CA ALA A 285 -4.80 18.97 -10.17
C ALA A 285 -5.84 18.22 -9.33
N TRP A 286 -6.44 17.17 -9.90
CA TRP A 286 -7.39 16.31 -9.21
C TRP A 286 -6.69 15.54 -8.08
N VAL A 287 -5.48 15.00 -8.32
CA VAL A 287 -4.68 14.30 -7.31
C VAL A 287 -4.34 15.21 -6.13
N ARG A 288 -3.96 16.47 -6.39
CA ARG A 288 -3.74 17.46 -5.32
C ARG A 288 -4.99 17.72 -4.50
N THR A 289 -6.14 17.89 -5.16
CA THR A 289 -7.43 18.09 -4.48
C THR A 289 -7.80 16.88 -3.62
N LEU A 290 -7.59 15.66 -4.13
CA LEU A 290 -7.80 14.43 -3.36
C LEU A 290 -6.92 14.40 -2.10
N ARG A 291 -5.62 14.67 -2.24
CA ARG A 291 -4.68 14.71 -1.13
C ARG A 291 -5.12 15.71 -0.05
N ASP A 292 -5.44 16.94 -0.44
CA ASP A 292 -5.84 18.01 0.48
C ASP A 292 -7.17 17.67 1.18
N SER A 293 -8.11 17.03 0.46
CA SER A 293 -9.35 16.50 1.05
C SER A 293 -9.08 15.39 2.07
N LEU A 294 -8.18 14.46 1.75
CA LEU A 294 -7.82 13.37 2.66
C LEU A 294 -7.08 13.90 3.91
N GLU A 295 -6.21 14.90 3.76
CA GLU A 295 -5.57 15.57 4.90
C GLU A 295 -6.60 16.15 5.87
N SER A 296 -7.60 16.87 5.36
CA SER A 296 -8.72 17.40 6.15
C SER A 296 -9.55 16.28 6.82
N LYS A 297 -9.82 15.18 6.10
CA LYS A 297 -10.55 14.02 6.66
C LYS A 297 -9.76 13.31 7.75
N ARG A 298 -8.42 13.19 7.59
CA ARG A 298 -7.50 12.70 8.63
C ARG A 298 -7.62 13.52 9.91
N ASP A 299 -7.48 14.85 9.78
CA ASP A 299 -7.48 15.76 10.93
C ASP A 299 -8.80 15.69 11.68
N ARG A 300 -9.93 15.67 10.95
CA ARG A 300 -11.26 15.56 11.53
C ARG A 300 -11.46 14.25 12.29
N LEU A 301 -11.05 13.11 11.70
CA LEU A 301 -11.17 11.81 12.37
C LEU A 301 -10.21 11.72 13.57
N SER A 302 -8.98 12.23 13.43
CA SER A 302 -8.00 12.25 14.51
C SER A 302 -8.50 13.05 15.71
N ALA A 303 -9.03 14.25 15.47
CA ALA A 303 -9.62 15.08 16.53
C ALA A 303 -10.79 14.36 17.23
N ALA A 304 -11.70 13.79 16.46
CA ALA A 304 -12.85 13.08 17.01
C ALA A 304 -12.45 11.86 17.86
N LEU A 305 -11.49 11.05 17.41
CA LEU A 305 -10.98 9.91 18.19
C LEU A 305 -10.25 10.36 19.45
N THR A 306 -9.46 11.45 19.38
CA THR A 306 -8.80 12.04 20.56
C THR A 306 -9.82 12.54 21.58
N ASP A 307 -10.88 13.22 21.15
CA ASP A 307 -11.95 13.71 22.01
C ASP A 307 -12.74 12.57 22.68
N LEU A 308 -12.77 11.39 22.06
CA LEU A 308 -13.34 10.18 22.62
C LEU A 308 -12.40 9.47 23.61
N GLY A 309 -11.14 9.88 23.69
CA GLY A 309 -10.15 9.33 24.62
C GLY A 309 -9.21 8.29 24.04
N PHE A 310 -9.17 8.10 22.71
CA PHE A 310 -8.12 7.29 22.08
C PHE A 310 -6.79 8.04 22.10
N GLU A 311 -5.69 7.29 22.20
CA GLU A 311 -4.37 7.81 21.85
C GLU A 311 -4.17 7.63 20.34
N VAL A 312 -4.16 8.73 19.59
CA VAL A 312 -4.10 8.70 18.12
C VAL A 312 -2.68 8.90 17.66
N HIS A 313 -2.23 8.01 16.76
CA HIS A 313 -0.91 8.09 16.14
C HIS A 313 -0.89 9.04 14.94
N ASP A 314 0.24 9.71 14.73
CA ASP A 314 0.42 10.63 13.61
C ASP A 314 0.46 9.87 12.28
N SER A 315 -0.28 10.36 11.28
CA SER A 315 -0.31 9.83 9.93
C SER A 315 0.19 10.89 8.95
N GLN A 316 1.33 10.64 8.33
CA GLN A 316 2.02 11.56 7.42
C GLN A 316 1.61 11.34 5.96
N GLY A 317 0.99 10.22 5.67
CA GLY A 317 0.56 9.84 4.33
C GLY A 317 -0.46 8.70 4.34
N THR A 318 -0.79 8.16 3.18
CA THR A 318 -1.84 7.15 2.96
C THR A 318 -3.25 7.70 3.19
N TYR A 319 -4.18 6.89 3.61
CA TYR A 319 -5.50 7.26 4.11
C TYR A 319 -5.90 6.43 5.34
N PHE A 320 -4.89 6.05 6.12
CA PHE A 320 -5.06 5.27 7.34
C PHE A 320 -4.61 6.05 8.56
N LEU A 321 -5.30 5.80 9.67
CA LEU A 321 -5.02 6.33 10.98
C LEU A 321 -4.98 5.19 11.98
N CYS A 322 -3.94 5.15 12.81
CA CYS A 322 -3.82 4.19 13.92
C CYS A 322 -4.21 4.87 15.22
N ALA A 323 -4.98 4.16 16.04
CA ALA A 323 -5.43 4.64 17.33
C ALA A 323 -5.37 3.54 18.38
N ASP A 324 -5.02 3.92 19.61
CA ASP A 324 -4.93 3.03 20.77
C ASP A 324 -6.20 3.18 21.63
N PRO A 325 -7.02 2.14 21.78
CA PRO A 325 -8.20 2.14 22.60
C PRO A 325 -7.94 1.80 24.09
N ARG A 326 -6.68 1.58 24.51
CA ARG A 326 -6.38 1.24 25.92
C ARG A 326 -6.86 2.27 26.94
N PRO A 327 -6.81 3.58 26.68
CA PRO A 327 -7.39 4.57 27.60
C PRO A 327 -8.90 4.39 27.81
N LEU A 328 -9.60 3.72 26.87
CA LEU A 328 -11.02 3.36 26.99
C LEU A 328 -11.23 1.99 27.65
N GLY A 329 -10.15 1.34 28.13
CA GLY A 329 -10.21 0.04 28.81
C GLY A 329 -10.09 -1.17 27.88
N TYR A 330 -9.76 -1.01 26.60
CA TYR A 330 -9.58 -2.10 25.65
C TYR A 330 -8.09 -2.39 25.41
N HIS A 331 -7.62 -3.55 25.85
CA HIS A 331 -6.22 -3.95 25.75
C HIS A 331 -5.91 -4.89 24.58
N ASP A 332 -6.94 -5.41 23.92
CA ASP A 332 -6.85 -6.28 22.74
C ASP A 332 -7.64 -5.67 21.59
N SER A 333 -6.93 -5.26 20.53
CA SER A 333 -7.53 -4.66 19.35
C SER A 333 -8.44 -5.62 18.57
N THR A 334 -8.17 -6.93 18.64
CA THR A 334 -9.02 -7.95 18.00
C THR A 334 -10.37 -8.01 18.66
N GLN A 335 -10.39 -8.05 20.00
CA GLN A 335 -11.63 -7.99 20.77
C GLN A 335 -12.37 -6.68 20.52
N PHE A 336 -11.65 -5.54 20.58
CA PHE A 336 -12.26 -4.22 20.33
C PHE A 336 -12.91 -4.16 18.94
N CYS A 337 -12.21 -4.56 17.88
CA CYS A 337 -12.74 -4.55 16.51
C CYS A 337 -13.92 -5.53 16.32
N ALA A 338 -13.98 -6.64 17.04
CA ALA A 338 -15.14 -7.54 17.03
C ALA A 338 -16.37 -6.93 17.71
N GLU A 339 -16.19 -6.14 18.78
CA GLU A 339 -17.27 -5.50 19.53
C GLU A 339 -17.74 -4.18 18.91
N LEU A 340 -16.83 -3.39 18.33
CA LEU A 340 -17.08 -2.04 17.81
C LEU A 340 -18.27 -1.96 16.84
N PRO A 341 -18.43 -2.88 15.85
CA PRO A 341 -19.58 -2.86 14.97
C PRO A 341 -20.93 -3.02 15.69
N HIS A 342 -20.96 -3.79 16.76
CA HIS A 342 -22.18 -4.01 17.56
C HIS A 342 -22.45 -2.87 18.53
N LYS A 343 -21.42 -2.26 19.11
CA LYS A 343 -21.56 -1.16 20.08
C LYS A 343 -21.82 0.18 19.41
N ALA A 344 -21.02 0.51 18.39
CA ALA A 344 -21.03 1.81 17.75
C ALA A 344 -21.54 1.78 16.30
N GLY A 345 -21.76 0.61 15.70
CA GLY A 345 -22.12 0.55 14.29
C GLY A 345 -21.02 1.04 13.35
N VAL A 346 -19.76 0.89 13.74
CA VAL A 346 -18.57 1.25 12.96
C VAL A 346 -17.62 0.06 12.94
N ALA A 347 -17.03 -0.27 11.80
CA ALA A 347 -16.03 -1.32 11.68
C ALA A 347 -14.63 -0.73 11.46
N ALA A 348 -13.62 -1.32 12.10
CA ALA A 348 -12.20 -1.00 11.96
C ALA A 348 -11.40 -2.31 11.87
N ILE A 349 -10.08 -2.23 11.66
CA ILE A 349 -9.22 -3.42 11.55
C ILE A 349 -8.20 -3.42 12.70
N PRO A 350 -8.06 -4.55 13.43
CA PRO A 350 -7.03 -4.66 14.45
C PRO A 350 -5.63 -4.71 13.82
N MET A 351 -4.64 -4.13 14.50
CA MET A 351 -3.27 -4.10 13.99
C MET A 351 -2.65 -5.49 13.88
N SER A 352 -3.12 -6.46 14.66
CA SER A 352 -2.72 -7.86 14.56
C SER A 352 -2.90 -8.47 13.16
N ALA A 353 -3.83 -7.94 12.35
CA ALA A 353 -4.02 -8.34 10.96
C ALA A 353 -2.82 -8.02 10.04
N PHE A 354 -1.94 -7.15 10.49
CA PHE A 354 -0.75 -6.66 9.76
C PHE A 354 0.55 -7.16 10.37
N CYS A 355 0.48 -8.10 11.30
CA CYS A 355 1.64 -8.64 12.00
C CYS A 355 1.83 -10.11 11.69
N ALA A 356 3.07 -10.59 11.88
CA ALA A 356 3.45 -11.98 11.65
C ALA A 356 2.80 -12.92 12.65
N ASP A 357 2.79 -12.50 13.90
CA ASP A 357 2.30 -13.25 15.04
C ASP A 357 1.22 -12.45 15.78
N THR A 358 0.34 -13.15 16.49
CA THR A 358 -0.72 -12.53 17.28
C THR A 358 -0.19 -11.86 18.56
N ASP A 359 0.97 -12.31 19.04
CA ASP A 359 1.66 -11.80 20.25
C ASP A 359 2.74 -10.77 19.86
N ASN A 360 2.32 -9.68 19.19
CA ASN A 360 3.21 -8.65 18.72
C ASN A 360 3.05 -7.34 19.53
N THR A 361 4.04 -6.45 19.39
CA THR A 361 4.09 -5.14 20.08
C THR A 361 2.87 -4.27 19.77
N TRP A 362 2.24 -4.45 18.61
CA TRP A 362 1.19 -3.58 18.08
C TRP A 362 -0.23 -4.10 18.29
N ASN A 363 -0.42 -5.21 19.01
CA ASN A 363 -1.72 -5.87 19.22
C ASN A 363 -2.77 -5.00 19.93
N HIS A 364 -2.37 -3.88 20.50
CA HIS A 364 -3.27 -2.91 21.13
C HIS A 364 -3.83 -1.85 20.15
N LEU A 365 -3.26 -1.71 18.95
CA LEU A 365 -3.63 -0.67 17.99
C LEU A 365 -4.76 -1.10 17.06
N VAL A 366 -5.54 -0.13 16.64
CA VAL A 366 -6.63 -0.25 15.67
C VAL A 366 -6.38 0.68 14.50
N ARG A 367 -6.57 0.18 13.26
CA ARG A 367 -6.47 0.99 12.05
C ARG A 367 -7.85 1.41 11.57
N PHE A 368 -8.03 2.71 11.32
CA PHE A 368 -9.18 3.31 10.66
C PHE A 368 -8.78 3.82 9.27
N ALA A 369 -9.68 3.69 8.28
CA ALA A 369 -9.54 4.26 6.95
C ALA A 369 -10.46 5.48 6.81
N PHE A 370 -9.88 6.64 6.47
CA PHE A 370 -10.65 7.89 6.31
C PHE A 370 -10.92 8.29 4.86
N CYS A 371 -10.65 7.40 3.89
CA CYS A 371 -10.92 7.60 2.46
C CYS A 371 -12.42 7.40 2.14
N LYS A 372 -13.28 8.05 2.90
CA LYS A 372 -14.73 7.99 2.75
C LYS A 372 -15.29 9.37 2.37
N ARG A 373 -16.51 9.40 1.81
CA ARG A 373 -17.21 10.67 1.63
C ARG A 373 -17.40 11.36 2.98
N ASP A 374 -17.55 12.68 2.93
CA ASP A 374 -17.70 13.47 4.14
C ASP A 374 -18.90 13.04 4.97
N ASP A 375 -20.04 12.76 4.34
CA ASP A 375 -21.26 12.28 4.99
C ASP A 375 -21.07 10.91 5.68
N THR A 376 -20.31 10.02 5.05
CA THR A 376 -19.98 8.69 5.60
C THR A 376 -19.06 8.82 6.81
N LEU A 377 -18.05 9.69 6.73
CA LEU A 377 -17.10 9.92 7.81
C LEU A 377 -17.77 10.62 9.00
N ASP A 378 -18.61 11.62 8.76
CA ASP A 378 -19.39 12.32 9.80
C ASP A 378 -20.34 11.36 10.52
N GLU A 379 -21.02 10.49 9.80
CA GLU A 379 -21.87 9.47 10.39
C GLU A 379 -21.08 8.47 11.24
N ALA A 380 -19.88 8.06 10.79
CA ALA A 380 -19.01 7.20 11.60
C ALA A 380 -18.57 7.90 12.90
N ILE A 381 -18.15 9.16 12.84
CA ILE A 381 -17.75 9.96 14.00
C ILE A 381 -18.92 10.08 14.98
N ARG A 382 -20.10 10.44 14.50
CA ARG A 382 -21.31 10.54 15.33
C ARG A 382 -21.66 9.22 16.02
N ARG A 383 -21.53 8.09 15.32
CA ARG A 383 -21.78 6.77 15.90
C ARG A 383 -20.77 6.39 16.97
N LEU A 384 -19.51 6.77 16.79
CA LEU A 384 -18.45 6.50 17.78
C LEU A 384 -18.67 7.23 19.12
N GLU A 385 -19.47 8.29 19.18
CA GLU A 385 -19.78 9.02 20.42
C GLU A 385 -20.36 8.13 21.55
N VAL A 386 -20.93 6.99 21.21
CA VAL A 386 -21.42 6.01 22.21
C VAL A 386 -20.29 5.39 23.05
N LEU A 387 -19.05 5.56 22.66
CA LEU A 387 -17.87 5.07 23.40
C LEU A 387 -17.43 6.00 24.55
N ARG A 388 -18.03 7.20 24.66
CA ARG A 388 -17.78 8.13 25.78
C ARG A 388 -18.18 7.58 27.12
#